data_61085989076e9b4ca3429b2ea7dc4c15
#
_entry.id   61085989076e9b4ca3429b2ea7dc4c15
#
_cell.length_a   1.000
_cell.length_b   1.000
_cell.length_c   1.000
_cell.angle_alpha   90.00
_cell.angle_beta   90.00
_cell.angle_gamma   90.00
#
_symmetry.space_group_name_H-M   'P 1'
#
loop_
_entity.id
_entity.type
_entity.pdbx_description
1 polymer ?
#
loop_
_entity_poly.entity_id
_entity_poly.type
_entity_poly.pdbx_seq_one_letter_code
_entity_poly.pdbx_strand_id
1 'polypeptide(L)'
;AKQQETASVTSFLEGVWSGVRRSESKDFEESPQTGVSIKKFIDLSKRSTDLHKPGSPGEKLKFFAKIEKLYENRRKMVTENKSLDWAMAENMAYATLLSQNCNVRLSGQDSGRGTFSQRHAIITAEDNTKYVPLNHISEDQATFEVYNSFLSEYGVLGFEYGYAYASPNSLTIWEAQFGDFANGAQIVIDQFVASSETKWQRMNGVVLMLPHGHEGQGPEHTSARIERFLTLCADNNKQIINCTTPANF
;
A
#
# COMPACT_ATOMS: atom_id res chain seq x y z
N ALA A 1 -4.80 13.68 46.04
CA ALA A 1 -4.16 13.05 44.89
C ALA A 1 -4.92 11.76 44.63
N LYS A 2 -5.77 11.72 43.56
CA LYS A 2 -6.36 10.47 43.07
C LYS A 2 -5.19 9.65 42.50
N GLN A 3 -4.99 8.44 43.00
CA GLN A 3 -4.14 7.46 42.36
C GLN A 3 -4.65 7.29 40.92
N GLN A 4 -3.88 7.71 39.93
CA GLN A 4 -4.06 7.26 38.57
C GLN A 4 -3.77 5.75 38.61
N GLU A 5 -4.80 4.93 38.37
CA GLU A 5 -4.61 3.54 38.04
C GLU A 5 -3.70 3.50 36.82
N THR A 6 -2.50 3.01 36.98
CA THR A 6 -1.60 2.71 35.89
C THR A 6 -2.27 1.63 35.06
N ALA A 7 -2.74 1.98 33.88
CA ALA A 7 -3.27 1.01 32.94
C ALA A 7 -2.24 -0.12 32.77
N SER A 8 -2.66 -1.33 33.03
CA SER A 8 -1.79 -2.50 32.89
C SER A 8 -1.34 -2.61 31.42
N VAL A 9 -0.03 -2.70 31.22
CA VAL A 9 0.59 -2.88 29.89
C VAL A 9 0.12 -4.17 29.19
N THR A 10 -0.49 -5.09 29.91
CA THR A 10 -1.02 -6.36 29.39
C THR A 10 -2.25 -6.20 28.50
N SER A 11 -2.97 -5.08 28.53
CA SER A 11 -4.14 -4.82 27.67
C SER A 11 -3.81 -4.34 26.26
N PHE A 12 -2.56 -4.21 25.91
CA PHE A 12 -2.10 -3.63 24.67
C PHE A 12 -2.45 -4.45 23.40
N LEU A 13 -2.47 -5.76 23.47
CA LEU A 13 -2.81 -6.65 22.35
C LEU A 13 -4.27 -7.18 22.42
N GLU A 14 -5.15 -6.41 23.06
CA GLU A 14 -6.58 -6.72 23.15
C GLU A 14 -7.39 -6.02 22.04
N GLY A 15 -8.67 -6.39 21.91
CA GLY A 15 -9.59 -5.81 20.93
C GLY A 15 -9.16 -6.09 19.51
N VAL A 16 -8.98 -5.03 18.71
CA VAL A 16 -8.60 -5.13 17.29
C VAL A 16 -7.19 -5.71 17.09
N TRP A 17 -6.36 -5.72 18.12
CA TRP A 17 -5.00 -6.27 18.12
C TRP A 17 -4.94 -7.73 18.58
N SER A 18 -6.07 -8.33 18.93
CA SER A 18 -6.12 -9.73 19.36
C SER A 18 -5.55 -10.64 18.27
N GLY A 19 -4.64 -11.54 18.66
CA GLY A 19 -3.94 -12.43 17.75
C GLY A 19 -2.67 -11.88 17.11
N VAL A 20 -2.38 -10.59 17.28
CA VAL A 20 -1.10 -10.00 16.88
C VAL A 20 -0.08 -10.24 18.00
N ARG A 21 1.15 -10.57 17.64
CA ARG A 21 2.28 -10.70 18.58
C ARG A 21 3.44 -9.81 18.17
N ARG A 22 4.31 -9.52 19.12
CA ARG A 22 5.58 -8.87 18.82
C ARG A 22 6.47 -9.81 18.01
N SER A 23 7.26 -9.21 17.11
CA SER A 23 8.29 -9.96 16.40
C SER A 23 9.41 -10.41 17.35
N GLU A 24 9.98 -11.55 17.04
CA GLU A 24 11.15 -12.10 17.70
C GLU A 24 12.29 -12.25 16.67
N SER A 25 13.53 -12.31 17.09
CA SER A 25 14.69 -12.45 16.18
C SER A 25 14.53 -13.62 15.22
N LYS A 26 13.95 -14.73 15.66
CA LYS A 26 13.70 -15.92 14.82
C LYS A 26 12.77 -15.65 13.62
N ASP A 27 11.92 -14.64 13.70
CA ASP A 27 10.99 -14.30 12.60
C ASP A 27 11.72 -13.73 11.39
N PHE A 28 12.99 -13.35 11.56
CA PHE A 28 13.85 -12.77 10.52
C PHE A 28 14.97 -13.72 10.06
N GLU A 29 15.02 -14.94 10.60
CA GLU A 29 16.04 -15.94 10.23
C GLU A 29 15.74 -16.58 8.87
N GLU A 30 14.45 -16.73 8.55
CA GLU A 30 13.99 -17.31 7.30
C GLU A 30 13.06 -16.35 6.54
N SER A 31 13.18 -16.35 5.22
CA SER A 31 12.27 -15.58 4.36
C SER A 31 10.88 -16.23 4.35
N PRO A 32 9.81 -15.50 4.65
CA PRO A 32 8.46 -16.04 4.58
C PRO A 32 8.08 -16.37 3.14
N GLN A 33 7.25 -17.40 2.96
CA GLN A 33 6.70 -17.73 1.65
C GLN A 33 5.59 -16.73 1.28
N THR A 34 5.96 -15.71 0.52
CA THR A 34 5.04 -14.68 0.04
C THR A 34 4.56 -14.90 -1.39
N GLY A 35 5.10 -15.92 -2.06
CA GLY A 35 4.76 -16.24 -3.45
C GLY A 35 3.31 -16.74 -3.62
N VAL A 36 2.70 -16.35 -4.73
CA VAL A 36 1.37 -16.78 -5.13
C VAL A 36 1.48 -17.83 -6.23
N SER A 37 0.63 -18.88 -6.19
CA SER A 37 0.64 -19.89 -7.24
C SER A 37 0.33 -19.26 -8.60
N ILE A 38 1.00 -19.74 -9.65
CA ILE A 38 0.83 -19.21 -11.01
C ILE A 38 -0.64 -19.28 -11.49
N LYS A 39 -1.38 -20.32 -11.07
CA LYS A 39 -2.80 -20.46 -11.39
C LYS A 39 -3.63 -19.34 -10.76
N LYS A 40 -3.41 -19.06 -9.47
CA LYS A 40 -4.10 -17.95 -8.76
C LYS A 40 -3.71 -16.61 -9.34
N PHE A 41 -2.43 -16.42 -9.67
CA PHE A 41 -1.91 -15.19 -10.28
C PHE A 41 -2.59 -14.91 -11.62
N ILE A 42 -2.67 -15.89 -12.53
CA ILE A 42 -3.34 -15.75 -13.83
C ILE A 42 -4.84 -15.46 -13.66
N ASP A 43 -5.52 -16.13 -12.75
CA ASP A 43 -6.94 -15.91 -12.48
C ASP A 43 -7.21 -14.49 -11.97
N LEU A 44 -6.47 -14.06 -10.95
CA LEU A 44 -6.58 -12.69 -10.41
C LEU A 44 -6.24 -11.63 -11.45
N SER A 45 -5.21 -11.85 -12.28
CA SER A 45 -4.86 -10.94 -13.37
C SER A 45 -6.01 -10.74 -14.34
N LYS A 46 -6.66 -11.82 -14.77
CA LYS A 46 -7.83 -11.73 -15.67
C LYS A 46 -8.96 -10.93 -15.04
N ARG A 47 -9.25 -11.17 -13.76
CA ARG A 47 -10.34 -10.49 -13.04
C ARG A 47 -10.05 -9.02 -12.76
N SER A 48 -8.84 -8.68 -12.32
CA SER A 48 -8.45 -7.30 -12.00
C SER A 48 -8.27 -6.41 -13.22
N THR A 49 -8.12 -7.00 -14.42
CA THR A 49 -7.99 -6.28 -15.69
C THR A 49 -9.26 -6.31 -16.54
N ASP A 50 -10.32 -6.94 -16.07
CA ASP A 50 -11.60 -6.96 -16.78
C ASP A 50 -12.46 -5.76 -16.39
N LEU A 51 -12.46 -4.73 -17.21
CA LEU A 51 -13.23 -3.51 -16.98
C LEU A 51 -14.73 -3.70 -17.17
N HIS A 52 -15.13 -4.67 -17.99
CA HIS A 52 -16.52 -4.94 -18.35
C HIS A 52 -17.04 -6.25 -17.76
N LYS A 53 -16.52 -6.64 -16.61
CA LYS A 53 -16.92 -7.88 -15.93
C LYS A 53 -18.44 -7.93 -15.77
N PRO A 54 -19.11 -9.01 -16.24
CA PRO A 54 -20.55 -9.18 -16.07
C PRO A 54 -20.99 -9.07 -14.61
N GLY A 55 -22.08 -8.36 -14.37
CA GLY A 55 -22.61 -8.10 -13.02
C GLY A 55 -21.90 -7.00 -12.23
N SER A 56 -20.75 -6.49 -12.70
CA SER A 56 -20.11 -5.33 -12.08
C SER A 56 -20.65 -4.01 -12.66
N PRO A 57 -20.48 -2.87 -11.94
CA PRO A 57 -20.82 -1.56 -12.50
C PRO A 57 -20.09 -1.28 -13.83
N GLY A 58 -18.87 -1.80 -13.99
CA GLY A 58 -18.06 -1.63 -15.20
C GLY A 58 -18.69 -2.19 -16.48
N GLU A 59 -19.55 -3.21 -16.36
CA GLU A 59 -20.26 -3.81 -17.51
C GLU A 59 -21.02 -2.78 -18.35
N LYS A 60 -21.58 -1.76 -17.70
CA LYS A 60 -22.41 -0.73 -18.31
C LYS A 60 -21.67 0.57 -18.60
N LEU A 61 -20.43 0.70 -18.12
CA LEU A 61 -19.62 1.89 -18.30
C LEU A 61 -18.89 1.85 -19.65
N LYS A 62 -18.77 3.02 -20.26
CA LYS A 62 -17.95 3.24 -21.44
C LYS A 62 -16.68 3.97 -21.04
N PHE A 63 -15.54 3.34 -21.21
CA PHE A 63 -14.26 3.92 -20.89
C PHE A 63 -13.58 4.53 -22.13
N PHE A 64 -12.74 5.53 -21.88
CA PHE A 64 -11.91 6.08 -22.95
C PHE A 64 -10.97 5.01 -23.52
N ALA A 65 -10.78 4.99 -24.83
CA ALA A 65 -9.97 4.00 -25.52
C ALA A 65 -8.54 3.87 -24.98
N LYS A 66 -7.97 4.97 -24.43
CA LYS A 66 -6.65 4.94 -23.77
C LYS A 66 -6.66 4.07 -22.51
N ILE A 67 -7.72 4.11 -21.74
CA ILE A 67 -7.87 3.32 -20.50
C ILE A 67 -8.09 1.84 -20.85
N GLU A 68 -8.95 1.56 -21.82
CA GLU A 68 -9.17 0.18 -22.28
C GLU A 68 -7.88 -0.46 -22.79
N LYS A 69 -7.13 0.27 -23.62
CA LYS A 69 -5.84 -0.20 -24.11
C LYS A 69 -4.82 -0.43 -23.00
N LEU A 70 -4.81 0.43 -21.96
CA LEU A 70 -3.93 0.26 -20.79
C LEU A 70 -4.23 -1.07 -20.09
N TYR A 71 -5.51 -1.35 -19.79
CA TYR A 71 -5.92 -2.57 -19.10
C TYR A 71 -5.77 -3.82 -19.97
N GLU A 72 -5.98 -3.71 -21.27
CA GLU A 72 -5.66 -4.77 -22.22
C GLU A 72 -4.16 -5.10 -22.21
N ASN A 73 -3.29 -4.10 -22.23
CA ASN A 73 -1.85 -4.31 -22.18
C ASN A 73 -1.42 -4.99 -20.87
N ARG A 74 -2.00 -4.61 -19.73
CA ARG A 74 -1.77 -5.28 -18.44
C ARG A 74 -2.18 -6.75 -18.48
N ARG A 75 -3.34 -7.05 -19.06
CA ARG A 75 -3.78 -8.43 -19.25
C ARG A 75 -2.80 -9.22 -20.10
N LYS A 76 -2.29 -8.63 -21.21
CA LYS A 76 -1.31 -9.24 -22.09
C LYS A 76 0.03 -9.54 -21.43
N MET A 77 0.46 -8.75 -20.43
CA MET A 77 1.70 -9.07 -19.68
C MET A 77 1.63 -10.49 -19.08
N VAL A 78 0.48 -10.88 -18.56
CA VAL A 78 0.32 -12.20 -17.93
C VAL A 78 -0.08 -13.28 -18.97
N THR A 79 -1.01 -12.99 -19.88
CA THR A 79 -1.51 -14.00 -20.83
C THR A 79 -0.52 -14.36 -21.92
N GLU A 80 0.39 -13.45 -22.26
CA GLU A 80 1.44 -13.65 -23.26
C GLU A 80 2.83 -13.88 -22.62
N ASN A 81 2.87 -14.10 -21.29
CA ASN A 81 4.09 -14.35 -20.52
C ASN A 81 5.17 -13.28 -20.75
N LYS A 82 4.77 -12.02 -20.74
CA LYS A 82 5.68 -10.86 -20.81
C LYS A 82 6.15 -10.44 -19.43
N SER A 83 7.21 -9.63 -19.39
CA SER A 83 7.65 -8.99 -18.15
C SER A 83 6.57 -8.08 -17.61
N LEU A 84 6.35 -8.13 -16.29
CA LEU A 84 5.45 -7.21 -15.60
C LEU A 84 6.13 -5.85 -15.46
N ASP A 85 5.36 -4.79 -15.60
CA ASP A 85 5.77 -3.48 -15.12
C ASP A 85 5.43 -3.32 -13.62
N TRP A 86 5.95 -2.26 -13.00
CA TRP A 86 5.73 -1.97 -11.58
C TRP A 86 4.25 -1.79 -11.24
N ALA A 87 3.48 -1.16 -12.12
CA ALA A 87 2.06 -0.91 -11.88
C ALA A 87 1.24 -2.20 -11.89
N MET A 88 1.59 -3.14 -12.79
CA MET A 88 0.91 -4.44 -12.82
C MET A 88 1.32 -5.31 -11.64
N ALA A 89 2.57 -5.27 -11.20
CA ALA A 89 3.03 -5.98 -10.02
C ALA A 89 2.30 -5.48 -8.76
N GLU A 90 2.22 -4.18 -8.58
CA GLU A 90 1.47 -3.53 -7.51
C GLU A 90 -0.02 -3.92 -7.53
N ASN A 91 -0.65 -3.84 -8.71
CA ASN A 91 -2.05 -4.25 -8.89
C ASN A 91 -2.28 -5.71 -8.48
N MET A 92 -1.34 -6.60 -8.80
CA MET A 92 -1.43 -8.02 -8.46
C MET A 92 -1.21 -8.28 -6.97
N ALA A 93 -0.30 -7.53 -6.32
CA ALA A 93 -0.12 -7.60 -4.88
C ALA A 93 -1.41 -7.23 -4.14
N TYR A 94 -2.03 -6.11 -4.51
CA TYR A 94 -3.32 -5.70 -3.93
C TYR A 94 -4.43 -6.70 -4.24
N ALA A 95 -4.57 -7.17 -5.48
CA ALA A 95 -5.55 -8.17 -5.86
C ALA A 95 -5.43 -9.46 -5.02
N THR A 96 -4.21 -9.85 -4.71
CA THR A 96 -3.94 -11.04 -3.88
C THR A 96 -4.42 -10.83 -2.45
N LEU A 97 -4.09 -9.69 -1.83
CA LEU A 97 -4.53 -9.35 -0.47
C LEU A 97 -6.05 -9.25 -0.38
N LEU A 98 -6.69 -8.56 -1.31
CA LEU A 98 -8.14 -8.43 -1.36
C LEU A 98 -8.83 -9.79 -1.45
N SER A 99 -8.28 -10.72 -2.26
CA SER A 99 -8.78 -12.09 -2.38
C SER A 99 -8.58 -12.95 -1.12
N GLN A 100 -7.81 -12.47 -0.16
CA GLN A 100 -7.54 -13.08 1.15
C GLN A 100 -8.27 -12.36 2.29
N ASN A 101 -9.25 -11.52 1.97
CA ASN A 101 -9.98 -10.68 2.92
C ASN A 101 -9.11 -9.70 3.72
N CYS A 102 -7.99 -9.25 3.14
CA CYS A 102 -7.17 -8.18 3.69
C CYS A 102 -7.52 -6.87 2.99
N ASN A 103 -8.06 -5.90 3.73
CA ASN A 103 -8.31 -4.56 3.22
C ASN A 103 -7.00 -3.87 2.86
N VAL A 104 -7.03 -3.09 1.79
CA VAL A 104 -5.89 -2.27 1.36
C VAL A 104 -6.33 -0.82 1.30
N ARG A 105 -5.61 0.04 2.01
CA ARG A 105 -5.81 1.49 1.99
C ARG A 105 -4.55 2.17 1.49
N LEU A 106 -4.67 2.93 0.42
CA LEU A 106 -3.61 3.72 -0.19
C LEU A 106 -3.99 5.19 -0.19
N SER A 107 -3.16 6.03 0.39
CA SER A 107 -3.36 7.47 0.43
C SER A 107 -2.07 8.21 0.08
N GLY A 108 -2.19 9.26 -0.70
CA GLY A 108 -1.08 10.10 -1.12
C GLY A 108 -1.52 11.08 -2.22
N GLN A 109 -0.65 11.99 -2.59
CA GLN A 109 -0.94 12.94 -3.66
C GLN A 109 -0.99 12.19 -5.00
N ASP A 110 -2.05 12.41 -5.77
CA ASP A 110 -2.30 11.76 -7.06
C ASP A 110 -2.35 10.21 -7.02
N SER A 111 -2.47 9.57 -5.86
CA SER A 111 -2.36 8.11 -5.70
C SER A 111 -3.39 7.32 -6.52
N GLY A 112 -4.55 7.88 -6.81
CA GLY A 112 -5.55 7.22 -7.65
C GLY A 112 -5.08 6.95 -9.07
N ARG A 113 -4.34 7.89 -9.66
CA ARG A 113 -3.70 7.75 -10.99
C ARG A 113 -2.27 7.26 -10.87
N GLY A 114 -1.61 7.61 -9.80
CA GLY A 114 -0.16 7.58 -9.60
C GLY A 114 0.51 8.84 -10.12
N THR A 115 1.53 9.35 -9.42
CA THR A 115 2.31 10.54 -9.79
C THR A 115 2.85 10.45 -11.21
N PHE A 116 3.30 9.26 -11.61
CA PHE A 116 3.86 8.97 -12.94
C PHE A 116 2.83 8.46 -13.94
N SER A 117 1.52 8.59 -13.66
CA SER A 117 0.43 8.03 -14.48
C SER A 117 0.55 6.51 -14.69
N GLN A 118 1.16 5.81 -13.75
CA GLN A 118 1.41 4.37 -13.85
C GLN A 118 0.24 3.54 -13.30
N ARG A 119 -0.39 3.99 -12.19
CA ARG A 119 -1.34 3.15 -11.43
C ARG A 119 -2.71 3.06 -12.06
N HIS A 120 -3.38 4.18 -12.30
CA HIS A 120 -4.77 4.24 -12.76
C HIS A 120 -5.70 3.28 -11.99
N ALA A 121 -5.62 3.30 -10.65
CA ALA A 121 -6.49 2.50 -9.79
C ALA A 121 -7.92 3.05 -9.73
N ILE A 122 -8.08 4.37 -9.84
CA ILE A 122 -9.35 5.04 -10.11
C ILE A 122 -9.37 5.42 -11.58
N ILE A 123 -10.33 4.89 -12.33
CA ILE A 123 -10.54 5.26 -13.72
C ILE A 123 -11.87 5.98 -13.87
N THR A 124 -11.96 6.86 -14.87
CA THR A 124 -13.15 7.66 -15.13
C THR A 124 -13.74 7.24 -16.46
N ALA A 125 -15.03 6.92 -16.47
CA ALA A 125 -15.78 6.62 -17.68
C ALA A 125 -16.13 7.91 -18.46
N GLU A 126 -16.64 7.77 -19.69
CA GLU A 126 -17.01 8.90 -20.55
C GLU A 126 -18.12 9.79 -19.95
N ASP A 127 -18.94 9.22 -19.06
CA ASP A 127 -20.01 9.93 -18.31
C ASP A 127 -19.53 10.55 -17.00
N ASN A 128 -18.21 10.57 -16.74
CA ASN A 128 -17.55 11.00 -15.51
C ASN A 128 -17.76 10.09 -14.28
N THR A 129 -18.36 8.91 -14.43
CA THR A 129 -18.44 7.93 -13.35
C THR A 129 -17.05 7.41 -13.01
N LYS A 130 -16.72 7.41 -11.71
CA LYS A 130 -15.47 6.82 -11.21
C LYS A 130 -15.65 5.32 -10.95
N TYR A 131 -14.69 4.55 -11.36
CA TYR A 131 -14.68 3.10 -11.22
C TYR A 131 -13.33 2.61 -10.68
N VAL A 132 -13.36 1.68 -9.74
CA VAL A 132 -12.17 1.07 -9.13
C VAL A 132 -12.19 -0.43 -9.43
N PRO A 133 -11.48 -0.89 -10.47
CA PRO A 133 -11.55 -2.30 -10.92
C PRO A 133 -11.19 -3.31 -9.83
N LEU A 134 -10.24 -2.99 -8.95
CA LEU A 134 -9.83 -3.85 -7.83
C LEU A 134 -10.96 -4.16 -6.83
N ASN A 135 -12.00 -3.36 -6.77
CA ASN A 135 -13.16 -3.63 -5.91
C ASN A 135 -14.18 -4.59 -6.54
N HIS A 136 -13.87 -5.13 -7.72
CA HIS A 136 -14.80 -5.99 -8.47
C HIS A 136 -14.15 -7.28 -8.96
N ILE A 137 -13.13 -7.78 -8.25
CA ILE A 137 -12.45 -9.03 -8.57
C ILE A 137 -13.34 -10.24 -8.23
N SER A 138 -13.99 -10.22 -7.05
CA SER A 138 -14.93 -11.25 -6.59
C SER A 138 -16.03 -10.63 -5.73
N GLU A 139 -17.06 -11.41 -5.42
CA GLU A 139 -18.17 -10.98 -4.55
C GLU A 139 -17.74 -10.93 -3.08
N ASP A 140 -16.91 -11.88 -2.65
CA ASP A 140 -16.50 -12.06 -1.25
C ASP A 140 -15.06 -11.55 -1.01
N GLN A 141 -14.71 -10.39 -1.54
CA GLN A 141 -13.39 -9.81 -1.35
C GLN A 141 -13.38 -8.68 -0.31
N ALA A 142 -12.19 -8.37 0.18
CA ALA A 142 -11.96 -7.15 0.95
C ALA A 142 -12.00 -5.89 0.07
N THR A 143 -11.99 -4.73 0.71
CA THR A 143 -12.11 -3.42 0.04
C THR A 143 -10.75 -2.81 -0.25
N PHE A 144 -10.59 -2.27 -1.46
CA PHE A 144 -9.51 -1.39 -1.83
C PHE A 144 -9.95 0.07 -1.75
N GLU A 145 -9.36 0.79 -0.81
CA GLU A 145 -9.57 2.22 -0.63
C GLU A 145 -8.36 2.99 -1.20
N VAL A 146 -8.60 3.91 -2.10
CA VAL A 146 -7.53 4.75 -2.66
C VAL A 146 -7.96 6.22 -2.66
N TYR A 147 -7.12 7.08 -2.09
CA TYR A 147 -7.41 8.49 -1.89
C TYR A 147 -6.31 9.38 -2.43
N ASN A 148 -6.70 10.37 -3.21
CA ASN A 148 -5.83 11.50 -3.51
C ASN A 148 -5.83 12.43 -2.29
N SER A 149 -4.71 12.49 -1.59
CA SER A 149 -4.58 13.26 -0.37
C SER A 149 -4.38 14.76 -0.63
N PHE A 150 -4.51 15.54 0.43
CA PHE A 150 -4.07 16.92 0.44
C PHE A 150 -2.54 17.03 0.32
N LEU A 151 -2.06 18.21 -0.04
CA LEU A 151 -0.65 18.56 -0.04
C LEU A 151 -0.19 18.82 1.40
N SER A 152 0.08 17.75 2.14
CA SER A 152 0.61 17.79 3.51
C SER A 152 1.12 16.42 3.89
N GLU A 153 2.41 16.20 3.78
CA GLU A 153 3.06 14.94 4.18
C GLU A 153 2.85 14.68 5.68
N TYR A 154 3.04 15.72 6.50
CA TYR A 154 2.84 15.66 7.94
C TYR A 154 1.43 15.20 8.33
N GLY A 155 0.41 15.90 7.81
CA GLY A 155 -0.98 15.62 8.16
C GLY A 155 -1.46 14.28 7.64
N VAL A 156 -1.07 13.92 6.41
CA VAL A 156 -1.50 12.68 5.77
C VAL A 156 -0.82 11.47 6.40
N LEU A 157 0.49 11.48 6.60
CA LEU A 157 1.18 10.37 7.29
C LEU A 157 0.68 10.23 8.74
N GLY A 158 0.44 11.35 9.43
CA GLY A 158 -0.11 11.31 10.79
C GLY A 158 -1.48 10.64 10.84
N PHE A 159 -2.35 10.93 9.86
CA PHE A 159 -3.65 10.28 9.74
C PHE A 159 -3.51 8.78 9.43
N GLU A 160 -2.71 8.42 8.42
CA GLU A 160 -2.55 7.02 8.02
C GLU A 160 -1.86 6.18 9.11
N TYR A 161 -0.96 6.77 9.89
CA TYR A 161 -0.42 6.14 11.09
C TYR A 161 -1.53 5.79 12.10
N GLY A 162 -2.43 6.76 12.40
CA GLY A 162 -3.57 6.53 13.29
C GLY A 162 -4.55 5.50 12.74
N TYR A 163 -4.80 5.52 11.43
CA TYR A 163 -5.66 4.53 10.76
C TYR A 163 -5.07 3.11 10.86
N ALA A 164 -3.79 2.95 10.55
CA ALA A 164 -3.10 1.65 10.66
C ALA A 164 -3.11 1.12 12.10
N TYR A 165 -3.00 2.01 13.10
CA TYR A 165 -3.13 1.63 14.49
C TYR A 165 -4.54 1.11 14.84
N ALA A 166 -5.59 1.74 14.31
CA ALA A 166 -6.98 1.33 14.53
C ALA A 166 -7.39 0.10 13.72
N SER A 167 -6.67 -0.22 12.63
CA SER A 167 -6.97 -1.32 11.71
C SER A 167 -5.73 -2.18 11.41
N PRO A 168 -5.21 -2.93 12.40
CA PRO A 168 -3.94 -3.66 12.27
C PRO A 168 -3.98 -4.81 11.25
N ASN A 169 -5.17 -5.27 10.87
CA ASN A 169 -5.37 -6.34 9.89
C ASN A 169 -5.54 -5.83 8.45
N SER A 170 -5.33 -4.54 8.22
CA SER A 170 -5.37 -3.91 6.91
C SER A 170 -3.98 -3.50 6.46
N LEU A 171 -3.69 -3.57 5.17
CA LEU A 171 -2.52 -2.93 4.61
C LEU A 171 -2.81 -1.45 4.43
N THR A 172 -2.21 -0.61 5.26
CA THR A 172 -2.35 0.85 5.20
C THR A 172 -1.07 1.47 4.65
N ILE A 173 -1.20 2.21 3.55
CA ILE A 173 -0.06 2.76 2.80
C ILE A 173 -0.22 4.28 2.72
N TRP A 174 0.83 4.99 3.10
CA TRP A 174 1.05 6.36 2.68
C TRP A 174 2.08 6.40 1.54
N GLU A 175 1.71 6.97 0.40
CA GLU A 175 2.62 7.18 -0.72
C GLU A 175 3.03 8.65 -0.77
N ALA A 176 4.31 8.93 -0.61
CA ALA A 176 4.86 10.25 -0.91
C ALA A 176 4.80 10.50 -2.42
N GLN A 177 4.56 11.73 -2.85
CA GLN A 177 4.57 12.06 -4.27
C GLN A 177 5.95 11.79 -4.90
N PHE A 178 7.00 12.14 -4.16
CA PHE A 178 8.38 11.68 -4.33
C PHE A 178 8.92 11.36 -2.94
N GLY A 179 9.77 10.36 -2.83
CA GLY A 179 10.36 9.96 -1.57
C GLY A 179 11.16 11.07 -0.89
N ASP A 180 11.70 12.00 -1.66
CA ASP A 180 12.38 13.21 -1.18
C ASP A 180 11.53 14.02 -0.21
N PHE A 181 10.21 14.07 -0.42
CA PHE A 181 9.30 14.88 0.39
C PHE A 181 8.89 14.23 1.71
N ALA A 182 9.36 13.01 1.99
CA ALA A 182 9.16 12.39 3.30
C ALA A 182 9.69 13.26 4.46
N ASN A 183 10.64 14.15 4.19
CA ASN A 183 11.13 15.12 5.17
C ASN A 183 10.04 16.08 5.68
N GLY A 184 8.99 16.34 4.90
CA GLY A 184 7.82 17.11 5.34
C GLY A 184 7.02 16.42 6.44
N ALA A 185 7.20 15.10 6.62
CA ALA A 185 6.60 14.31 7.69
C ALA A 185 7.63 13.79 8.71
N GLN A 186 8.84 14.33 8.74
CA GLN A 186 9.93 13.81 9.58
C GLN A 186 9.55 13.74 11.05
N ILE A 187 8.77 14.69 11.57
CA ILE A 187 8.29 14.68 12.95
C ILE A 187 7.46 13.43 13.24
N VAL A 188 6.56 13.06 12.32
CA VAL A 188 5.74 11.84 12.45
C VAL A 188 6.61 10.59 12.36
N ILE A 189 7.57 10.58 11.44
CA ILE A 189 8.52 9.48 11.28
C ILE A 189 9.31 9.26 12.56
N ASP A 190 9.90 10.29 13.13
CA ASP A 190 10.75 10.20 14.32
C ASP A 190 9.95 9.90 15.60
N GLN A 191 8.85 10.61 15.79
CA GLN A 191 8.14 10.60 17.07
C GLN A 191 7.09 9.51 17.19
N PHE A 192 6.61 8.97 16.05
CA PHE A 192 5.57 7.94 16.03
C PHE A 192 6.05 6.68 15.31
N VAL A 193 6.36 6.73 14.02
CA VAL A 193 6.70 5.53 13.23
C VAL A 193 7.92 4.81 13.82
N ALA A 194 8.99 5.53 14.14
CA ALA A 194 10.24 4.93 14.62
C ALA A 194 10.24 4.60 16.12
N SER A 195 9.43 5.28 16.93
CA SER A 195 9.62 5.30 18.39
C SER A 195 8.39 4.94 19.22
N SER A 196 7.23 4.71 18.60
CA SER A 196 5.99 4.46 19.34
C SER A 196 6.02 3.17 20.18
N GLU A 197 6.69 2.13 19.70
CA GLU A 197 6.81 0.90 20.48
C GLU A 197 7.60 1.10 21.75
N THR A 198 8.71 1.82 21.70
CA THR A 198 9.51 2.16 22.88
C THR A 198 8.77 3.10 23.84
N LYS A 199 8.11 4.13 23.30
CA LYS A 199 7.43 5.15 24.14
C LYS A 199 6.14 4.66 24.75
N TRP A 200 5.33 3.94 23.97
CA TRP A 200 3.94 3.62 24.34
C TRP A 200 3.63 2.14 24.21
N GLN A 201 4.61 1.33 23.87
CA GLN A 201 4.44 -0.09 23.57
C GLN A 201 3.35 -0.33 22.51
N ARG A 202 3.31 0.53 21.49
CA ARG A 202 2.36 0.48 20.39
C ARG A 202 3.08 0.16 19.09
N MET A 203 2.75 -0.99 18.51
CA MET A 203 3.18 -1.33 17.16
C MET A 203 2.31 -0.63 16.11
N ASN A 204 2.78 -0.55 14.88
CA ASN A 204 2.03 0.03 13.78
C ASN A 204 2.42 -0.65 12.46
N GLY A 205 1.43 -0.93 11.63
CA GLY A 205 1.62 -1.57 10.32
C GLY A 205 1.63 -0.61 9.14
N VAL A 206 1.78 0.71 9.37
CA VAL A 206 1.80 1.67 8.26
C VAL A 206 3.00 1.43 7.34
N VAL A 207 2.74 1.41 6.05
CA VAL A 207 3.77 1.32 5.01
C VAL A 207 3.98 2.69 4.38
N LEU A 208 5.24 3.09 4.23
CA LEU A 208 5.64 4.30 3.51
C LEU A 208 6.16 3.87 2.14
N MET A 209 5.46 4.26 1.08
CA MET A 209 5.96 4.12 -0.29
C MET A 209 6.67 5.42 -0.69
N LEU A 210 7.95 5.31 -0.98
CA LEU A 210 8.84 6.45 -1.21
C LEU A 210 9.49 6.35 -2.60
N PRO A 211 8.76 6.70 -3.67
CA PRO A 211 9.30 6.64 -5.03
C PRO A 211 10.57 7.47 -5.17
N HIS A 212 11.64 6.87 -5.70
CA HIS A 212 12.91 7.58 -5.93
C HIS A 212 13.68 6.93 -7.09
N GLY A 213 14.62 7.67 -7.65
CA GLY A 213 15.49 7.21 -8.74
C GLY A 213 16.33 8.36 -9.27
N HIS A 214 17.57 8.07 -9.66
CA HIS A 214 18.51 9.07 -10.19
C HIS A 214 18.08 9.66 -11.56
N GLU A 215 17.17 8.99 -12.25
CA GLU A 215 16.51 9.47 -13.47
C GLU A 215 15.42 10.53 -13.21
N GLY A 216 15.21 10.93 -11.96
CA GLY A 216 14.28 11.99 -11.57
C GLY A 216 14.60 13.34 -12.22
N GLN A 217 13.59 14.20 -12.33
CA GLN A 217 13.68 15.45 -13.09
C GLN A 217 14.42 16.58 -12.37
N GLY A 218 14.91 16.35 -11.17
CA GLY A 218 15.65 17.35 -10.38
C GLY A 218 16.28 16.72 -9.15
N PRO A 219 17.22 17.43 -8.51
CA PRO A 219 17.91 16.91 -7.33
C PRO A 219 16.97 16.62 -6.16
N GLU A 220 15.83 17.32 -6.07
CA GLU A 220 14.79 17.15 -5.06
C GLU A 220 13.77 16.05 -5.40
N HIS A 221 13.97 15.31 -6.50
CA HIS A 221 13.08 14.24 -6.98
C HIS A 221 13.84 12.92 -7.21
N THR A 222 15.00 12.75 -6.61
CA THR A 222 15.89 11.61 -6.91
C THR A 222 16.14 10.69 -5.74
N SER A 223 16.00 11.14 -4.49
CA SER A 223 16.38 10.35 -3.32
C SER A 223 15.34 10.41 -2.20
N ALA A 224 14.87 9.25 -1.78
CA ALA A 224 14.09 9.08 -0.55
C ALA A 224 14.94 9.22 0.71
N ARG A 225 16.25 9.41 0.60
CA ARG A 225 17.21 9.47 1.71
C ARG A 225 17.11 8.27 2.62
N ILE A 226 17.26 7.08 2.04
CA ILE A 226 17.13 5.78 2.71
C ILE A 226 18.05 5.71 3.96
N GLU A 227 19.20 6.34 3.93
CA GLU A 227 20.14 6.43 5.04
C GLU A 227 19.51 7.02 6.32
N ARG A 228 18.54 7.94 6.20
CA ARG A 228 17.83 8.48 7.37
C ARG A 228 16.93 7.43 8.00
N PHE A 229 16.24 6.64 7.19
CA PHE A 229 15.41 5.55 7.68
C PHE A 229 16.25 4.44 8.31
N LEU A 230 17.38 4.08 7.69
CA LEU A 230 18.32 3.09 8.24
C LEU A 230 18.90 3.55 9.59
N THR A 231 19.25 4.81 9.73
CA THR A 231 19.76 5.37 11.00
C THR A 231 18.75 5.28 12.15
N LEU A 232 17.45 5.27 11.83
CA LEU A 232 16.37 5.13 12.81
C LEU A 232 15.98 3.68 13.10
N CYS A 233 16.62 2.69 12.46
CA CYS A 233 16.35 1.28 12.73
C CYS A 233 17.00 0.83 14.03
N ALA A 234 16.20 0.23 14.92
CA ALA A 234 16.66 -0.37 16.17
C ALA A 234 15.63 -1.41 16.64
N ASP A 235 16.10 -2.53 17.18
CA ASP A 235 15.25 -3.56 17.80
C ASP A 235 14.04 -4.01 16.95
N ASN A 236 14.23 -4.10 15.64
CA ASN A 236 13.19 -4.47 14.66
C ASN A 236 11.98 -3.51 14.61
N ASN A 237 12.15 -2.26 15.00
CA ASN A 237 11.09 -1.25 15.01
C ASN A 237 10.52 -0.92 13.62
N LYS A 238 11.24 -1.24 12.54
CA LYS A 238 10.79 -1.13 11.15
C LYS A 238 11.66 -1.94 10.21
N GLN A 239 11.13 -2.22 9.03
CA GLN A 239 11.86 -2.86 7.93
C GLN A 239 12.00 -1.87 6.76
N ILE A 240 13.18 -1.82 6.17
CA ILE A 240 13.48 -1.01 4.98
C ILE A 240 13.61 -1.97 3.80
N ILE A 241 12.75 -1.79 2.81
CA ILE A 241 12.69 -2.64 1.63
C ILE A 241 13.00 -1.80 0.39
N ASN A 242 13.84 -2.29 -0.47
CA ASN A 242 14.10 -1.72 -1.78
C ASN A 242 13.94 -2.81 -2.84
N CYS A 243 12.75 -2.87 -3.42
CA CYS A 243 12.46 -3.84 -4.48
C CYS A 243 13.29 -3.55 -5.73
N THR A 244 14.00 -4.54 -6.24
CA THR A 244 14.88 -4.39 -7.42
C THR A 244 14.20 -4.79 -8.72
N THR A 245 13.12 -5.54 -8.65
CA THR A 245 12.31 -5.94 -9.80
C THR A 245 10.82 -5.89 -9.46
N PRO A 246 9.93 -5.75 -10.46
CA PRO A 246 8.48 -5.82 -10.22
C PRO A 246 8.03 -7.11 -9.52
N ALA A 247 8.73 -8.22 -9.72
CA ALA A 247 8.39 -9.49 -9.08
C ALA A 247 8.71 -9.52 -7.57
N ASN A 248 9.55 -8.61 -7.08
CA ASN A 248 9.87 -8.48 -5.65
C ASN A 248 8.91 -7.55 -4.90
N PHE A 249 8.06 -6.85 -5.62
CA PHE A 249 7.05 -5.96 -5.03
C PHE A 249 5.91 -6.78 -4.45
#